data_0ddb1e254fe9aed33de7e4716d599873
#
_entry.id   0ddb1e254fe9aed33de7e4716d599873
#
_cell.length_a   1.000
_cell.length_b   1.000
_cell.length_c   1.000
_cell.angle_alpha   90.00
_cell.angle_beta   90.00
_cell.angle_gamma   90.00
#
_symmetry.space_group_name_H-M   'P 1'
#
loop_
_entity.id
_entity.type
_entity.pdbx_description
1 polymer ?
#
loop_
_entity_poly.entity_id
_entity_poly.type
_entity_poly.pdbx_seq_one_letter_code
_entity_poly.pdbx_strand_id
1 'polypeptide(L)'
;ISTLDAVGRELTTVMNLTRQHLLTVADRIAIIELLRNPDESPEGERSKLLTRHLRRAVLDFPSIDGLAVLNSRGTVIASVNPGENATSRKTSSYFHKALQGAQTLDGPLVLPYTQEKAFIISTPIYDRGKVSGVLVGAINMEHLTRLIVDPVTLNGMGYVFVCTPGGSVIMHRDRNK
;
A
#
# COMPACT_ATOMS: atom_id res chain seq x y z
N ILE A 1 21.22 -12.44 19.47
CA ILE A 1 20.03 -12.01 18.69
C ILE A 1 19.61 -13.21 17.87
N SER A 2 18.39 -13.73 18.04
CA SER A 2 17.92 -14.87 17.28
C SER A 2 17.63 -14.47 15.81
N THR A 3 17.75 -15.40 14.90
CA THR A 3 17.40 -15.18 13.48
C THR A 3 15.95 -14.71 13.31
N LEU A 4 15.04 -15.22 14.15
CA LEU A 4 13.63 -14.83 14.16
C LEU A 4 13.43 -13.36 14.56
N ASP A 5 14.19 -12.89 15.58
CA ASP A 5 14.16 -11.49 15.97
C ASP A 5 14.69 -10.57 14.85
N ALA A 6 15.66 -11.03 14.08
CA ALA A 6 16.18 -10.29 12.94
C ALA A 6 15.12 -10.12 11.85
N VAL A 7 14.45 -11.22 11.46
CA VAL A 7 13.36 -11.21 10.47
C VAL A 7 12.22 -10.29 10.92
N GLY A 8 11.79 -10.39 12.17
CA GLY A 8 10.73 -9.54 12.73
C GLY A 8 11.09 -8.05 12.70
N ARG A 9 12.33 -7.69 13.04
CA ARG A 9 12.79 -6.30 12.96
C ARG A 9 12.87 -5.80 11.53
N GLU A 10 13.36 -6.61 10.60
CA GLU A 10 13.45 -6.22 9.18
C GLU A 10 12.06 -5.96 8.59
N LEU A 11 11.10 -6.86 8.82
CA LEU A 11 9.71 -6.66 8.40
C LEU A 11 9.13 -5.37 8.99
N THR A 12 9.30 -5.14 10.29
CA THR A 12 8.84 -3.93 10.98
C THR A 12 9.48 -2.69 10.37
N THR A 13 10.76 -2.73 10.06
CA THR A 13 11.50 -1.61 9.46
C THR A 13 10.96 -1.29 8.08
N VAL A 14 10.79 -2.29 7.21
CA VAL A 14 10.24 -2.09 5.86
C VAL A 14 8.84 -1.50 5.94
N MET A 15 7.97 -2.02 6.81
CA MET A 15 6.61 -1.50 6.98
C MET A 15 6.60 -0.06 7.47
N ASN A 16 7.44 0.29 8.44
CA ASN A 16 7.52 1.67 8.95
C ASN A 16 8.08 2.63 7.91
N LEU A 17 9.12 2.26 7.17
CA LEU A 17 9.66 3.08 6.09
C LEU A 17 8.62 3.30 4.99
N THR A 18 7.86 2.26 4.62
CA THR A 18 6.77 2.37 3.65
C THR A 18 5.69 3.33 4.13
N ARG A 19 5.29 3.24 5.40
CA ARG A 19 4.31 4.17 6.00
C ARG A 19 4.79 5.62 5.95
N GLN A 20 6.05 5.89 6.30
CA GLN A 20 6.63 7.23 6.25
C GLN A 20 6.72 7.75 4.81
N HIS A 21 7.10 6.90 3.86
CA HIS A 21 7.13 7.28 2.45
C HIS A 21 5.73 7.69 1.95
N LEU A 22 4.70 6.92 2.28
CA LEU A 22 3.33 7.24 1.89
C LEU A 22 2.83 8.55 2.52
N LEU A 23 3.21 8.88 3.75
CA LEU A 23 2.92 10.21 4.34
C LEU A 23 3.55 11.32 3.49
N THR A 24 4.83 11.17 3.12
CA THR A 24 5.52 12.14 2.26
C THR A 24 4.87 12.28 0.88
N VAL A 25 4.38 11.18 0.32
CA VAL A 25 3.66 11.21 -0.97
C VAL A 25 2.31 11.89 -0.82
N ALA A 26 1.57 11.63 0.26
CA ALA A 26 0.25 12.20 0.52
C ALA A 26 0.28 13.74 0.67
N ASP A 27 1.36 14.28 1.19
CA ASP A 27 1.55 15.73 1.39
C ASP A 27 1.92 16.50 0.11
N ARG A 28 2.05 15.83 -1.03
CA ARG A 28 2.41 16.51 -2.29
C ARG A 28 1.28 17.41 -2.79
N ILE A 29 1.62 18.64 -3.11
CA ILE A 29 0.68 19.68 -3.58
C ILE A 29 -0.14 19.21 -4.79
N ALA A 30 0.48 18.47 -5.73
CA ALA A 30 -0.21 17.96 -6.92
C ALA A 30 -1.40 17.04 -6.60
N ILE A 31 -1.31 16.26 -5.51
CA ILE A 31 -2.40 15.39 -5.05
C ILE A 31 -3.54 16.25 -4.47
N ILE A 32 -3.19 17.23 -3.65
CA ILE A 32 -4.15 18.13 -3.00
C ILE A 32 -4.91 18.95 -4.05
N GLU A 33 -4.20 19.47 -5.05
CA GLU A 33 -4.80 20.24 -6.15
C GLU A 33 -5.77 19.41 -6.98
N LEU A 34 -5.46 18.13 -7.26
CA LEU A 34 -6.39 17.24 -7.95
C LEU A 34 -7.66 17.00 -7.13
N LEU A 35 -7.52 16.79 -5.82
CA LEU A 35 -8.66 16.56 -4.93
C LEU A 35 -9.57 17.78 -4.77
N ARG A 36 -9.07 18.99 -5.02
CA ARG A 36 -9.89 20.23 -5.03
C ARG A 36 -10.81 20.32 -6.25
N ASN A 37 -10.53 19.55 -7.31
CA ASN A 37 -11.31 19.54 -8.54
C ASN A 37 -11.94 18.15 -8.75
N PRO A 38 -12.96 17.75 -7.95
CA PRO A 38 -13.50 16.40 -7.90
C PRO A 38 -14.24 15.95 -9.17
N ASP A 39 -14.56 16.88 -10.06
CA ASP A 39 -15.28 16.62 -11.33
C ASP A 39 -14.33 16.35 -12.49
N GLU A 40 -13.02 16.35 -12.25
CA GLU A 40 -12.06 15.99 -13.27
C GLU A 40 -12.12 14.49 -13.56
N SER A 41 -12.33 14.16 -14.85
CA SER A 41 -12.32 12.77 -15.30
C SER A 41 -10.99 12.10 -14.93
N PRO A 42 -10.99 10.81 -14.53
CA PRO A 42 -9.77 10.02 -14.36
C PRO A 42 -8.86 9.99 -15.60
N GLU A 43 -9.43 10.33 -16.77
CA GLU A 43 -8.72 10.45 -18.05
C GLU A 43 -8.18 11.88 -18.30
N GLY A 44 -8.46 12.82 -17.41
CA GLY A 44 -8.00 14.22 -17.52
C GLY A 44 -6.47 14.34 -17.43
N GLU A 45 -5.93 15.43 -17.98
CA GLU A 45 -4.48 15.66 -18.02
C GLU A 45 -3.83 15.73 -16.62
N ARG A 46 -4.54 16.26 -15.63
CA ARG A 46 -4.07 16.32 -14.24
C ARG A 46 -4.00 14.92 -13.61
N SER A 47 -5.01 14.09 -13.86
CA SER A 47 -5.02 12.69 -13.40
C SER A 47 -3.86 11.90 -14.03
N LYS A 48 -3.60 12.08 -15.32
CA LYS A 48 -2.45 11.49 -16.01
C LYS A 48 -1.11 11.98 -15.46
N LEU A 49 -1.01 13.27 -15.15
CA LEU A 49 0.19 13.85 -14.55
C LEU A 49 0.43 13.27 -13.15
N LEU A 50 -0.63 13.20 -12.33
CA LEU A 50 -0.55 12.59 -11.01
C LEU A 50 -0.17 11.11 -11.09
N THR A 51 -0.79 10.33 -11.99
CA THR A 51 -0.43 8.92 -12.20
C THR A 51 1.07 8.76 -12.52
N ARG A 52 1.64 9.68 -13.29
CA ARG A 52 3.08 9.71 -13.57
C ARG A 52 3.91 9.95 -12.31
N HIS A 53 3.47 10.87 -11.43
CA HIS A 53 4.12 11.12 -10.15
C HIS A 53 4.00 9.93 -9.19
N LEU A 54 2.84 9.25 -9.16
CA LEU A 54 2.65 8.04 -8.37
C LEU A 54 3.56 6.90 -8.85
N ARG A 55 3.68 6.71 -10.18
CA ARG A 55 4.62 5.72 -10.75
C ARG A 55 6.06 5.97 -10.32
N ARG A 56 6.48 7.24 -10.30
CA ARG A 56 7.80 7.59 -9.80
C ARG A 56 7.98 7.21 -8.33
N ALA A 57 6.98 7.49 -7.50
CA ALA A 57 7.01 7.14 -6.08
C ALA A 57 7.09 5.61 -5.84
N VAL A 58 6.44 4.81 -6.69
CA VAL A 58 6.57 3.34 -6.66
C VAL A 58 7.99 2.89 -7.04
N LEU A 59 8.59 3.50 -8.06
CA LEU A 59 9.97 3.18 -8.46
C LEU A 59 11.00 3.51 -7.38
N ASP A 60 10.76 4.59 -6.63
CA ASP A 60 11.63 5.02 -5.54
C ASP A 60 11.48 4.10 -4.30
N PHE A 61 10.43 3.25 -4.25
CA PHE A 61 10.16 2.38 -3.09
C PHE A 61 9.67 0.98 -3.52
N PRO A 62 10.59 0.05 -3.79
CA PRO A 62 10.30 -1.25 -4.40
C PRO A 62 9.33 -2.17 -3.63
N SER A 63 9.10 -1.91 -2.34
CA SER A 63 8.12 -2.67 -1.56
C SER A 63 6.66 -2.33 -1.91
N ILE A 64 6.43 -1.24 -2.67
CA ILE A 64 5.10 -0.79 -3.07
C ILE A 64 4.85 -1.19 -4.52
N ASP A 65 3.84 -2.02 -4.77
CA ASP A 65 3.45 -2.45 -6.12
C ASP A 65 2.34 -1.58 -6.73
N GLY A 66 1.57 -0.91 -5.89
CA GLY A 66 0.45 -0.12 -6.33
C GLY A 66 0.24 1.12 -5.47
N LEU A 67 -0.09 2.23 -6.12
CA LEU A 67 -0.54 3.47 -5.47
C LEU A 67 -1.81 3.96 -6.15
N ALA A 68 -2.79 4.35 -5.34
CA ALA A 68 -4.03 4.95 -5.80
C ALA A 68 -4.43 6.14 -4.91
N VAL A 69 -4.97 7.18 -5.51
CA VAL A 69 -5.57 8.32 -4.81
C VAL A 69 -7.07 8.22 -4.93
N LEU A 70 -7.74 8.29 -3.79
CA LEU A 70 -9.20 8.26 -3.67
C LEU A 70 -9.70 9.63 -3.20
N ASN A 71 -10.79 10.09 -3.78
CA ASN A 71 -11.50 11.26 -3.26
C ASN A 71 -12.29 10.91 -1.97
N SER A 72 -12.89 11.92 -1.33
CA SER A 72 -13.69 11.74 -0.12
C SER A 72 -14.93 10.84 -0.28
N ARG A 73 -15.34 10.56 -1.51
CA ARG A 73 -16.45 9.63 -1.85
C ARG A 73 -15.97 8.19 -2.04
N GLY A 74 -14.65 7.93 -1.98
CA GLY A 74 -14.05 6.61 -2.16
C GLY A 74 -13.86 6.21 -3.63
N THR A 75 -14.00 7.14 -4.56
CA THR A 75 -13.71 6.90 -5.98
C THR A 75 -12.21 7.07 -6.24
N VAL A 76 -11.62 6.12 -6.94
CA VAL A 76 -10.21 6.20 -7.38
C VAL A 76 -10.12 7.23 -8.51
N ILE A 77 -9.38 8.32 -8.27
CA ILE A 77 -9.20 9.42 -9.22
C ILE A 77 -7.86 9.36 -9.95
N ALA A 78 -6.89 8.66 -9.40
CA ALA A 78 -5.62 8.34 -10.05
C ALA A 78 -5.05 7.06 -9.48
N SER A 79 -4.50 6.18 -10.32
CA SER A 79 -3.82 4.95 -9.91
C SER A 79 -2.67 4.62 -10.86
N VAL A 80 -1.63 3.98 -10.32
CA VAL A 80 -0.57 3.38 -11.13
C VAL A 80 -1.08 2.16 -11.92
N ASN A 81 -2.17 1.56 -11.47
CA ASN A 81 -2.84 0.42 -12.09
C ASN A 81 -4.03 0.93 -12.93
N PRO A 82 -3.96 0.94 -14.26
CA PRO A 82 -4.99 1.57 -15.12
C PRO A 82 -6.40 1.02 -14.90
N GLY A 83 -6.54 -0.27 -14.56
CA GLY A 83 -7.84 -0.91 -14.31
C GLY A 83 -8.54 -0.47 -13.00
N GLU A 84 -7.88 0.32 -12.16
CA GLU A 84 -8.46 0.80 -10.91
C GLU A 84 -9.15 2.17 -11.04
N ASN A 85 -8.81 2.95 -12.07
CA ASN A 85 -9.38 4.28 -12.24
C ASN A 85 -10.91 4.22 -12.32
N ALA A 86 -11.57 5.18 -11.68
CA ALA A 86 -13.02 5.26 -11.51
C ALA A 86 -13.67 4.12 -10.70
N THR A 87 -12.92 3.15 -10.20
CA THR A 87 -13.46 2.14 -9.28
C THR A 87 -13.76 2.76 -7.91
N SER A 88 -14.68 2.14 -7.15
CA SER A 88 -15.05 2.61 -5.82
C SER A 88 -14.49 1.69 -4.73
N ARG A 89 -13.93 2.29 -3.70
CA ARG A 89 -13.48 1.64 -2.45
C ARG A 89 -14.32 2.08 -1.24
N LYS A 90 -15.49 2.66 -1.49
CA LYS A 90 -16.36 3.25 -0.47
C LYS A 90 -16.71 2.29 0.67
N THR A 91 -16.80 0.99 0.41
CA THR A 91 -17.13 -0.03 1.41
C THR A 91 -15.94 -0.59 2.18
N SER A 92 -14.72 -0.20 1.84
CA SER A 92 -13.52 -0.74 2.45
C SER A 92 -13.26 -0.12 3.82
N SER A 93 -12.97 -0.96 4.84
CA SER A 93 -12.70 -0.50 6.20
C SER A 93 -11.51 0.44 6.29
N TYR A 94 -10.43 0.14 5.54
CA TYR A 94 -9.23 0.96 5.48
C TYR A 94 -9.49 2.38 4.96
N PHE A 95 -10.44 2.52 4.01
CA PHE A 95 -10.84 3.83 3.48
C PHE A 95 -11.53 4.67 4.55
N HIS A 96 -12.49 4.09 5.27
CA HIS A 96 -13.21 4.81 6.33
C HIS A 96 -12.30 5.25 7.48
N LYS A 97 -11.39 4.39 7.92
CA LYS A 97 -10.43 4.73 8.97
C LYS A 97 -9.52 5.87 8.54
N ALA A 98 -9.05 5.85 7.28
CA ALA A 98 -8.22 6.93 6.75
C ALA A 98 -8.98 8.26 6.62
N LEU A 99 -10.26 8.23 6.24
CA LEU A 99 -11.10 9.44 6.25
C LEU A 99 -11.28 10.05 7.64
N GLN A 100 -11.16 9.24 8.70
CA GLN A 100 -11.16 9.71 10.09
C GLN A 100 -9.78 10.25 10.54
N GLY A 101 -8.81 10.31 9.65
CA GLY A 101 -7.48 10.85 9.93
C GLY A 101 -6.44 9.81 10.39
N ALA A 102 -6.79 8.52 10.41
CA ALA A 102 -5.87 7.46 10.84
C ALA A 102 -5.14 6.83 9.64
N GLN A 103 -3.81 6.83 9.66
CA GLN A 103 -3.06 5.94 8.78
C GLN A 103 -3.21 4.49 9.24
N THR A 104 -3.61 3.59 8.36
CA THR A 104 -3.84 2.17 8.70
C THR A 104 -2.97 1.23 7.89
N LEU A 105 -2.77 0.04 8.44
CA LEU A 105 -2.22 -1.13 7.79
C LEU A 105 -3.25 -2.24 7.90
N ASP A 106 -3.80 -2.67 6.80
CA ASP A 106 -4.81 -3.72 6.71
C ASP A 106 -4.34 -4.86 5.80
N GLY A 107 -4.83 -6.05 6.03
CA GLY A 107 -4.52 -7.22 5.20
C GLY A 107 -4.01 -8.43 5.98
N PRO A 108 -3.63 -9.48 5.26
CA PRO A 108 -3.52 -9.54 3.80
C PRO A 108 -4.85 -9.54 3.07
N LEU A 109 -4.93 -8.79 1.96
CA LEU A 109 -6.09 -8.71 1.07
C LEU A 109 -5.69 -9.18 -0.33
N VAL A 110 -6.64 -9.80 -1.05
CA VAL A 110 -6.43 -10.15 -2.45
C VAL A 110 -6.73 -8.93 -3.32
N LEU A 111 -5.77 -8.51 -4.12
CA LEU A 111 -5.94 -7.39 -5.05
C LEU A 111 -6.79 -7.82 -6.25
N PRO A 112 -7.86 -7.10 -6.59
CA PRO A 112 -8.79 -7.55 -7.64
C PRO A 112 -8.17 -7.55 -9.05
N TYR A 113 -7.12 -6.77 -9.28
CA TYR A 113 -6.48 -6.62 -10.59
C TYR A 113 -5.29 -7.56 -10.83
N THR A 114 -4.59 -8.03 -9.80
CA THR A 114 -3.49 -9.00 -9.91
C THR A 114 -3.83 -10.38 -9.36
N GLN A 115 -4.88 -10.49 -8.54
CA GLN A 115 -5.23 -11.67 -7.73
C GLN A 115 -4.14 -12.05 -6.72
N GLU A 116 -3.18 -11.18 -6.48
CA GLU A 116 -2.10 -11.37 -5.52
C GLU A 116 -2.51 -10.86 -4.13
N LYS A 117 -1.92 -11.45 -3.10
CA LYS A 117 -2.09 -11.00 -1.71
C LYS A 117 -1.19 -9.79 -1.43
N ALA A 118 -1.76 -8.76 -0.83
CA ALA A 118 -1.03 -7.56 -0.45
C ALA A 118 -1.45 -7.06 0.93
N PHE A 119 -0.55 -6.37 1.60
CA PHE A 119 -0.91 -5.46 2.68
C PHE A 119 -1.31 -4.12 2.09
N ILE A 120 -2.33 -3.50 2.68
CA ILE A 120 -2.82 -2.19 2.26
C ILE A 120 -2.47 -1.17 3.35
N ILE A 121 -1.72 -0.13 2.97
CA ILE A 121 -1.54 1.05 3.82
C ILE A 121 -2.41 2.15 3.24
N SER A 122 -3.32 2.67 4.05
CA SER A 122 -4.12 3.84 3.70
C SER A 122 -3.69 5.05 4.52
N THR A 123 -3.46 6.15 3.84
CA THR A 123 -2.92 7.39 4.40
C THR A 123 -3.87 8.53 4.11
N PRO A 124 -4.35 9.27 5.13
CA PRO A 124 -5.19 10.45 4.91
C PRO A 124 -4.41 11.54 4.16
N ILE A 125 -5.09 12.20 3.23
CA ILE A 125 -4.58 13.38 2.52
C ILE A 125 -5.27 14.60 3.10
N TYR A 126 -4.47 15.51 3.65
CA TYR A 126 -4.99 16.73 4.28
C TYR A 126 -4.96 17.91 3.33
N ASP A 127 -6.05 18.67 3.29
CA ASP A 127 -6.11 20.00 2.71
C ASP A 127 -6.65 20.98 3.77
N ARG A 128 -5.86 21.98 4.13
CA ARG A 128 -6.21 23.00 5.13
C ARG A 128 -6.73 22.40 6.46
N GLY A 129 -6.08 21.33 6.92
CA GLY A 129 -6.40 20.67 8.18
C GLY A 129 -7.60 19.70 8.14
N LYS A 130 -8.23 19.51 6.97
CA LYS A 130 -9.31 18.54 6.78
C LYS A 130 -8.87 17.40 5.87
N VAL A 131 -9.35 16.20 6.12
CA VAL A 131 -9.10 15.06 5.22
C VAL A 131 -9.93 15.27 3.95
N SER A 132 -9.25 15.42 2.81
CA SER A 132 -9.85 15.64 1.49
C SER A 132 -9.88 14.38 0.62
N GLY A 133 -9.07 13.39 0.96
CA GLY A 133 -8.98 12.12 0.25
C GLY A 133 -8.09 11.14 0.97
N VAL A 134 -7.80 10.01 0.32
CA VAL A 134 -6.98 8.93 0.85
C VAL A 134 -5.98 8.46 -0.20
N LEU A 135 -4.71 8.38 0.18
CA LEU A 135 -3.68 7.67 -0.58
C LEU A 135 -3.65 6.22 -0.11
N VAL A 136 -3.76 5.29 -1.04
CA VAL A 136 -3.70 3.85 -0.78
C VAL A 136 -2.47 3.26 -1.43
N GLY A 137 -1.63 2.59 -0.65
CA GLY A 137 -0.47 1.85 -1.11
C GLY A 137 -0.67 0.35 -0.91
N ALA A 138 -0.38 -0.45 -1.95
CA ALA A 138 -0.37 -1.90 -1.89
C ALA A 138 1.06 -2.42 -1.80
N ILE A 139 1.34 -3.23 -0.78
CA ILE A 139 2.64 -3.89 -0.58
C ILE A 139 2.47 -5.36 -0.93
N ASN A 140 3.15 -5.80 -1.99
CA ASN A 140 3.09 -7.19 -2.45
C ASN A 140 3.74 -8.14 -1.43
N MET A 141 2.97 -9.12 -0.99
CA MET A 141 3.45 -10.08 0.00
C MET A 141 4.49 -11.04 -0.56
N GLU A 142 4.40 -11.39 -1.84
CA GLU A 142 5.39 -12.25 -2.47
C GLU A 142 6.75 -11.54 -2.56
N HIS A 143 6.74 -10.24 -2.89
CA HIS A 143 7.96 -9.43 -2.90
C HIS A 143 8.60 -9.36 -1.52
N LEU A 144 7.81 -9.08 -0.47
CA LEU A 144 8.29 -9.09 0.91
C LEU A 144 8.83 -10.46 1.32
N THR A 145 8.16 -11.54 0.91
CA THR A 145 8.62 -12.89 1.23
C THR A 145 9.98 -13.18 0.59
N ARG A 146 10.17 -12.81 -0.67
CA ARG A 146 11.47 -12.97 -1.37
C ARG A 146 12.58 -12.13 -0.71
N LEU A 147 12.25 -10.95 -0.23
CA LEU A 147 13.22 -10.04 0.35
C LEU A 147 13.62 -10.45 1.78
N ILE A 148 12.67 -10.87 2.60
CA ILE A 148 12.85 -11.01 4.05
C ILE A 148 12.90 -12.49 4.49
N VAL A 149 12.09 -13.36 3.89
CA VAL A 149 11.91 -14.75 4.34
C VAL A 149 12.81 -15.72 3.58
N ASP A 150 12.84 -15.61 2.24
CA ASP A 150 13.59 -16.56 1.39
C ASP A 150 15.10 -16.60 1.66
N PRO A 151 15.78 -15.49 1.98
CA PRO A 151 17.23 -15.52 2.27
C PRO A 151 17.57 -16.20 3.58
N VAL A 152 16.59 -16.38 4.49
CA VAL A 152 16.84 -16.90 5.83
C VAL A 152 16.89 -18.41 5.82
N THR A 153 18.04 -18.96 6.21
CA THR A 153 18.24 -20.39 6.42
C THR A 153 18.66 -20.66 7.86
N LEU A 154 18.06 -21.67 8.48
CA LEU A 154 18.41 -22.13 9.82
C LEU A 154 19.39 -23.32 9.72
N ASN A 155 20.70 -23.06 9.87
CA ASN A 155 21.75 -24.07 9.85
C ASN A 155 21.67 -25.03 8.63
N GLY A 156 21.23 -24.53 7.48
CA GLY A 156 21.13 -25.32 6.24
C GLY A 156 19.96 -26.31 6.15
N MET A 157 19.19 -26.50 7.22
CA MET A 157 18.11 -27.52 7.27
C MET A 157 16.73 -26.97 7.62
N GLY A 158 16.62 -25.68 7.92
CA GLY A 158 15.36 -25.06 8.31
C GLY A 158 14.98 -23.85 7.46
N TYR A 159 13.76 -23.40 7.59
CA TYR A 159 13.25 -22.18 6.98
C TYR A 159 12.36 -21.43 7.97
N VAL A 160 12.14 -20.13 7.68
CA VAL A 160 11.27 -19.26 8.45
C VAL A 160 9.98 -19.03 7.66
N PHE A 161 8.89 -18.84 8.36
CA PHE A 161 7.62 -18.38 7.81
C PHE A 161 6.99 -17.35 8.75
N VAL A 162 6.07 -16.55 8.24
CA VAL A 162 5.31 -15.58 9.03
C VAL A 162 3.85 -16.00 9.04
N CYS A 163 3.25 -15.98 10.23
CA CYS A 163 1.84 -16.28 10.41
C CYS A 163 1.14 -15.19 11.22
N THR A 164 -0.18 -15.12 11.09
CA THR A 164 -1.03 -14.30 11.96
C THR A 164 -1.09 -14.90 13.35
N PRO A 165 -1.52 -14.15 14.39
CA PRO A 165 -1.79 -14.70 15.73
C PRO A 165 -2.81 -15.84 15.72
N GLY A 166 -3.70 -15.89 14.71
CA GLY A 166 -4.67 -16.98 14.53
C GLY A 166 -4.11 -18.21 13.80
N GLY A 167 -2.78 -18.25 13.51
CA GLY A 167 -2.11 -19.39 12.90
C GLY A 167 -2.16 -19.44 11.36
N SER A 168 -2.80 -18.49 10.70
CA SER A 168 -2.81 -18.44 9.23
C SER A 168 -1.43 -18.02 8.71
N VAL A 169 -0.82 -18.84 7.85
CA VAL A 169 0.45 -18.52 7.20
C VAL A 169 0.25 -17.41 6.19
N ILE A 170 1.05 -16.34 6.29
CA ILE A 170 0.99 -15.16 5.42
C ILE A 170 2.23 -14.99 4.54
N MET A 171 3.40 -15.46 4.98
CA MET A 171 4.62 -15.50 4.18
C MET A 171 5.31 -16.85 4.38
N HIS A 172 5.62 -17.52 3.30
CA HIS A 172 6.28 -18.84 3.31
C HIS A 172 7.13 -19.00 2.08
N ARG A 173 8.29 -19.65 2.21
CA ARG A 173 9.21 -19.95 1.10
C ARG A 173 8.53 -20.79 0.01
N ASP A 174 7.73 -21.77 0.42
CA ASP A 174 6.89 -22.55 -0.50
C ASP A 174 5.58 -21.79 -0.73
N ARG A 175 5.35 -21.33 -1.94
CA ARG A 175 4.20 -20.49 -2.34
C ARG A 175 2.87 -21.26 -2.39
N ASN A 176 2.91 -22.57 -2.26
CA ASN A 176 1.73 -23.45 -2.28
C ASN A 176 1.16 -23.73 -0.87
N LYS A 177 1.73 -23.10 0.17
CA LYS A 177 1.32 -23.30 1.57
C LYS A 177 0.64 -22.08 2.19
#